data_8faf73f5fa9dacee52f9f7852548ace4
#
_entry.id   8faf73f5fa9dacee52f9f7852548ace4
#
_cell.length_a   1.000
_cell.length_b   1.000
_cell.length_c   1.000
_cell.angle_alpha   90.00
_cell.angle_beta   90.00
_cell.angle_gamma   90.00
#
_symmetry.space_group_name_H-M   'P 1'
#
loop_
_entity.id
_entity.type
_entity.pdbx_description
1 polymer ?
#
loop_
_entity_poly.entity_id
_entity_poly.type
_entity_poly.pdbx_seq_one_letter_code
_entity_poly.pdbx_strand_id
1 'polypeptide(L)'
;LPVRYPQGGEKQLVYALTRRKVPTGGLPLDVGCVVSNVGTVYAIQQAIREGRPLVQRVTTVGGLVNNPGNFLVSVGTPIDTLLEACGGMQSGARMLISGGPMMGMAITRTDIPVTKGTSGVLVLGEEAVDPVESACINCGRCLRACPMQLMPTLLDRCVRADRYDEAEKYGIMNCIECGACTFVCPAKRLLTQSCRQGKKVITTRKKAEAAKKAAAEAAKKAAEEQSKKEA
;
A
#
# COMPACT_ATOMS: atom_id res chain seq x y z
N LEU A 1 -22.27 -7.13 0.31
CA LEU A 1 -21.83 -6.08 -0.61
C LEU A 1 -21.44 -6.69 -1.96
N PRO A 2 -21.69 -6.02 -3.10
CA PRO A 2 -21.25 -6.53 -4.40
C PRO A 2 -19.72 -6.56 -4.50
N VAL A 3 -19.19 -7.52 -5.29
CA VAL A 3 -17.75 -7.62 -5.53
C VAL A 3 -17.30 -6.44 -6.41
N ARG A 4 -16.59 -5.49 -5.83
CA ARG A 4 -16.02 -4.32 -6.53
C ARG A 4 -14.65 -3.97 -5.93
N TYR A 5 -13.67 -3.73 -6.77
CA TYR A 5 -12.38 -3.25 -6.33
C TYR A 5 -12.41 -1.71 -6.22
N PRO A 6 -11.86 -1.09 -5.17
CA PRO A 6 -11.19 -1.64 -3.98
C PRO A 6 -12.07 -1.67 -2.72
N GLN A 7 -13.33 -2.13 -2.82
CA GLN A 7 -14.30 -2.11 -1.71
C GLN A 7 -13.83 -2.87 -0.45
N GLY A 8 -12.91 -3.85 -0.60
CA GLY A 8 -12.24 -4.51 0.51
C GLY A 8 -11.22 -3.65 1.25
N GLY A 9 -10.85 -2.50 0.70
CA GLY A 9 -9.99 -1.54 1.39
C GLY A 9 -10.67 -0.99 2.64
N GLU A 10 -9.92 -0.89 3.74
CA GLU A 10 -10.40 -0.56 5.07
C GLU A 10 -11.36 0.65 5.11
N LYS A 11 -10.94 1.80 4.57
CA LYS A 11 -11.76 3.02 4.54
C LYS A 11 -13.02 2.87 3.69
N GLN A 12 -12.93 2.15 2.58
CA GLN A 12 -14.05 1.91 1.68
C GLN A 12 -15.06 0.96 2.31
N LEU A 13 -14.60 -0.08 2.99
CA LEU A 13 -15.44 -1.05 3.68
C LEU A 13 -16.21 -0.40 4.82
N VAL A 14 -15.52 0.40 5.66
CA VAL A 14 -16.16 1.17 6.75
C VAL A 14 -17.25 2.08 6.20
N TYR A 15 -16.95 2.85 5.14
CA TYR A 15 -17.95 3.75 4.55
C TYR A 15 -19.13 2.99 3.91
N ALA A 16 -18.85 1.89 3.22
CA ALA A 16 -19.90 1.11 2.57
C ALA A 16 -20.91 0.51 3.57
N LEU A 17 -20.44 0.08 4.74
CA LEU A 17 -21.26 -0.56 5.76
C LEU A 17 -21.90 0.43 6.73
N THR A 18 -21.16 1.45 7.16
CA THR A 18 -21.58 2.31 8.27
C THR A 18 -21.90 3.74 7.85
N ARG A 19 -21.58 4.14 6.61
CA ARG A 19 -21.62 5.51 6.10
C ARG A 19 -20.71 6.50 6.85
N ARG A 20 -19.88 6.00 7.76
CA ARG A 20 -18.88 6.81 8.48
C ARG A 20 -17.64 7.00 7.63
N LYS A 21 -17.11 8.24 7.58
CA LYS A 21 -15.89 8.56 6.83
C LYS A 21 -14.71 8.61 7.79
N VAL A 22 -13.73 7.73 7.58
CA VAL A 22 -12.46 7.79 8.31
C VAL A 22 -11.70 9.06 7.90
N PRO A 23 -11.30 9.91 8.86
CA PRO A 23 -10.65 11.19 8.56
C PRO A 23 -9.29 11.01 7.86
N THR A 24 -8.76 12.10 7.31
CA THR A 24 -7.44 12.11 6.68
C THR A 24 -6.37 11.81 7.73
N GLY A 25 -5.51 10.81 7.46
CA GLY A 25 -4.49 10.37 8.42
C GLY A 25 -5.04 9.54 9.58
N GLY A 26 -6.37 9.43 9.72
CA GLY A 26 -7.01 8.68 10.78
C GLY A 26 -7.15 7.18 10.50
N LEU A 27 -7.56 6.45 11.51
CA LEU A 27 -7.79 5.00 11.53
C LEU A 27 -9.29 4.69 11.65
N PRO A 28 -9.75 3.47 11.29
CA PRO A 28 -11.12 3.03 11.52
C PRO A 28 -11.59 3.21 12.95
N LEU A 29 -10.69 3.10 13.91
CA LEU A 29 -10.98 3.28 15.33
C LEU A 29 -11.53 4.67 15.65
N ASP A 30 -11.08 5.71 14.95
CA ASP A 30 -11.55 7.09 15.12
C ASP A 30 -13.05 7.27 14.79
N VAL A 31 -13.61 6.30 14.09
CA VAL A 31 -15.05 6.24 13.78
C VAL A 31 -15.74 5.04 14.42
N GLY A 32 -15.12 4.45 15.46
CA GLY A 32 -15.67 3.34 16.24
C GLY A 32 -15.76 2.02 15.46
N CYS A 33 -14.83 1.78 14.52
CA CYS A 33 -14.77 0.56 13.73
C CYS A 33 -13.43 -0.13 13.88
N VAL A 34 -13.45 -1.47 13.81
CA VAL A 34 -12.24 -2.30 13.69
C VAL A 34 -12.37 -3.11 12.42
N VAL A 35 -11.36 -3.08 11.56
CA VAL A 35 -11.30 -3.86 10.33
C VAL A 35 -10.16 -4.85 10.44
N SER A 36 -10.47 -6.13 10.27
CA SER A 36 -9.49 -7.20 10.31
C SER A 36 -9.62 -8.12 9.10
N ASN A 37 -8.49 -8.55 8.56
CA ASN A 37 -8.47 -9.59 7.53
C ASN A 37 -8.98 -10.91 8.11
N VAL A 38 -9.75 -11.69 7.32
CA VAL A 38 -10.31 -12.97 7.76
C VAL A 38 -9.23 -13.95 8.23
N GLY A 39 -8.06 -13.98 7.58
CA GLY A 39 -6.92 -14.80 8.02
C GLY A 39 -6.37 -14.37 9.38
N THR A 40 -6.41 -13.07 9.70
CA THR A 40 -6.03 -12.56 11.03
C THR A 40 -7.02 -13.03 12.09
N VAL A 41 -8.33 -12.93 11.81
CA VAL A 41 -9.39 -13.38 12.74
C VAL A 41 -9.27 -14.88 13.01
N TYR A 42 -9.02 -15.67 11.96
CA TYR A 42 -8.80 -17.09 12.09
C TYR A 42 -7.56 -17.40 12.95
N ALA A 43 -6.45 -16.73 12.73
CA ALA A 43 -5.23 -16.90 13.51
C ALA A 43 -5.42 -16.51 15.00
N ILE A 44 -6.20 -15.45 15.27
CA ILE A 44 -6.58 -15.05 16.63
C ILE A 44 -7.38 -16.18 17.31
N GLN A 45 -8.35 -16.75 16.60
CA GLN A 45 -9.15 -17.87 17.11
C GLN A 45 -8.26 -19.07 17.47
N GLN A 46 -7.32 -19.44 16.59
CA GLN A 46 -6.38 -20.54 16.84
C GLN A 46 -5.47 -20.24 18.05
N ALA A 47 -4.97 -18.99 18.16
CA ALA A 47 -4.11 -18.62 19.28
C ALA A 47 -4.84 -18.71 20.63
N ILE A 48 -6.10 -18.24 20.68
CA ILE A 48 -6.89 -18.20 21.93
C ILE A 48 -7.40 -19.62 22.31
N ARG A 49 -7.93 -20.37 21.33
CA ARG A 49 -8.57 -21.66 21.63
C ARG A 49 -7.60 -22.85 21.67
N GLU A 50 -6.57 -22.79 20.84
CA GLU A 50 -5.69 -23.95 20.61
C GLU A 50 -4.24 -23.66 21.07
N GLY A 51 -3.94 -22.44 21.56
CA GLY A 51 -2.58 -22.04 21.95
C GLY A 51 -1.59 -22.00 20.77
N ARG A 52 -2.09 -22.02 19.52
CA ARG A 52 -1.24 -22.05 18.32
C ARG A 52 -0.91 -20.64 17.84
N PRO A 53 0.37 -20.22 17.84
CA PRO A 53 0.78 -18.94 17.29
C PRO A 53 0.70 -18.94 15.75
N LEU A 54 0.64 -17.73 15.14
CA LEU A 54 0.68 -17.57 13.69
C LEU A 54 2.10 -17.86 13.17
N VAL A 55 2.36 -19.10 12.82
CA VAL A 55 3.63 -19.60 12.25
C VAL A 55 3.48 -20.04 10.79
N GLN A 56 2.24 -20.17 10.30
CA GLN A 56 1.94 -20.53 8.91
C GLN A 56 0.83 -19.63 8.38
N ARG A 57 0.83 -19.41 7.08
CA ARG A 57 -0.24 -18.71 6.41
C ARG A 57 -0.49 -19.23 5.00
N VAL A 58 -1.70 -19.01 4.50
CA VAL A 58 -2.01 -19.27 3.10
C VAL A 58 -1.41 -18.14 2.25
N THR A 59 -0.59 -18.51 1.27
CA THR A 59 0.01 -17.61 0.30
C THR A 59 -0.36 -18.09 -1.10
N THR A 60 -0.92 -17.19 -1.91
CA THR A 60 -1.28 -17.47 -3.31
C THR A 60 -0.07 -17.24 -4.19
N VAL A 61 0.26 -18.19 -5.06
CA VAL A 61 1.25 -18.02 -6.12
C VAL A 61 0.54 -18.10 -7.47
N GLY A 62 0.75 -17.12 -8.33
CA GLY A 62 0.03 -17.05 -9.60
C GLY A 62 0.75 -16.24 -10.67
N GLY A 63 0.10 -16.05 -11.81
CA GLY A 63 0.67 -15.45 -13.00
C GLY A 63 1.44 -16.48 -13.84
N LEU A 64 2.59 -16.09 -14.40
CA LEU A 64 3.43 -16.94 -15.26
C LEU A 64 4.26 -17.95 -14.46
N VAL A 65 3.57 -18.84 -13.76
CA VAL A 65 4.13 -20.05 -13.12
C VAL A 65 3.47 -21.29 -13.72
N ASN A 66 4.14 -22.44 -13.66
CA ASN A 66 3.61 -23.66 -14.28
C ASN A 66 2.36 -24.20 -13.59
N ASN A 67 2.35 -24.19 -12.25
CA ASN A 67 1.24 -24.70 -11.45
C ASN A 67 0.80 -23.65 -10.42
N PRO A 68 -0.03 -22.67 -10.79
CA PRO A 68 -0.52 -21.66 -9.84
C PRO A 68 -1.41 -22.30 -8.77
N GLY A 69 -1.36 -21.75 -7.55
CA GLY A 69 -2.15 -22.30 -6.44
C GLY A 69 -2.05 -21.52 -5.15
N ASN A 70 -2.74 -22.05 -4.14
CA ASN A 70 -2.71 -21.55 -2.77
C ASN A 70 -1.94 -22.55 -1.91
N PHE A 71 -0.92 -22.08 -1.21
CA PHE A 71 -0.01 -22.89 -0.41
C PHE A 71 -0.09 -22.50 1.05
N LEU A 72 -0.18 -23.49 1.93
CA LEU A 72 0.01 -23.25 3.36
C LEU A 72 1.51 -23.25 3.65
N VAL A 73 2.04 -22.08 3.95
CA VAL A 73 3.49 -21.82 4.01
C VAL A 73 3.89 -21.39 5.41
N SER A 74 5.00 -21.92 5.91
CA SER A 74 5.62 -21.47 7.15
C SER A 74 6.20 -20.04 6.97
N VAL A 75 6.00 -19.19 7.97
CA VAL A 75 6.64 -17.88 8.02
C VAL A 75 8.15 -18.08 8.07
N GLY A 76 8.88 -17.39 7.21
CA GLY A 76 10.32 -17.57 7.02
C GLY A 76 10.72 -18.37 5.79
N THR A 77 9.80 -19.09 5.15
CA THR A 77 10.08 -19.82 3.89
C THR A 77 10.47 -18.82 2.80
N PRO A 78 11.59 -19.01 2.09
CA PRO A 78 11.96 -18.14 0.96
C PRO A 78 10.96 -18.25 -0.19
N ILE A 79 10.83 -17.16 -0.96
CA ILE A 79 9.89 -17.12 -2.11
C ILE A 79 10.33 -18.06 -3.23
N ASP A 80 11.64 -18.30 -3.42
CA ASP A 80 12.14 -19.27 -4.40
C ASP A 80 11.56 -20.69 -4.16
N THR A 81 11.52 -21.14 -2.92
CA THR A 81 10.89 -22.42 -2.55
C THR A 81 9.42 -22.50 -3.00
N LEU A 82 8.68 -21.38 -2.93
CA LEU A 82 7.30 -21.33 -3.42
C LEU A 82 7.22 -21.42 -4.94
N LEU A 83 8.14 -20.74 -5.62
CA LEU A 83 8.21 -20.78 -7.08
C LEU A 83 8.60 -22.18 -7.57
N GLU A 84 9.51 -22.85 -6.89
CA GLU A 84 9.88 -24.25 -7.16
C GLU A 84 8.69 -25.21 -6.95
N ALA A 85 7.94 -25.03 -5.85
CA ALA A 85 6.73 -25.82 -5.59
C ALA A 85 5.64 -25.64 -6.66
N CYS A 86 5.65 -24.49 -7.35
CA CYS A 86 4.79 -24.21 -8.51
C CYS A 86 5.36 -24.77 -9.84
N GLY A 87 6.44 -25.55 -9.80
CA GLY A 87 7.11 -26.07 -11.00
C GLY A 87 7.94 -25.02 -11.75
N GLY A 88 8.28 -23.90 -11.10
CA GLY A 88 9.07 -22.82 -11.67
C GLY A 88 8.25 -21.77 -12.44
N MET A 89 8.95 -20.73 -12.86
CA MET A 89 8.40 -19.66 -13.69
C MET A 89 8.38 -20.07 -15.17
N GLN A 90 7.36 -19.63 -15.89
CA GLN A 90 7.24 -19.82 -17.33
C GLN A 90 8.18 -18.89 -18.11
N SER A 91 8.45 -19.26 -19.35
CA SER A 91 9.15 -18.37 -20.29
C SER A 91 8.37 -17.08 -20.48
N GLY A 92 9.06 -15.93 -20.47
CA GLY A 92 8.42 -14.60 -20.56
C GLY A 92 8.13 -13.95 -19.20
N ALA A 93 8.42 -14.60 -18.09
CA ALA A 93 8.41 -13.96 -16.77
C ALA A 93 9.40 -12.78 -16.72
N ARG A 94 8.95 -11.59 -16.28
CA ARG A 94 9.75 -10.36 -16.22
C ARG A 94 9.76 -9.69 -14.87
N MET A 95 8.69 -9.84 -14.09
CA MET A 95 8.53 -9.16 -12.82
C MET A 95 7.91 -10.08 -11.79
N LEU A 96 8.45 -10.04 -10.58
CA LEU A 96 7.85 -10.64 -9.39
C LEU A 96 7.21 -9.54 -8.53
N ILE A 97 6.01 -9.80 -8.08
CA ILE A 97 5.28 -8.91 -7.15
C ILE A 97 4.97 -9.68 -5.88
N SER A 98 5.33 -9.10 -4.74
CA SER A 98 4.84 -9.53 -3.43
C SER A 98 3.56 -8.77 -3.10
N GLY A 99 2.45 -9.49 -2.96
CA GLY A 99 1.11 -8.95 -2.73
C GLY A 99 0.19 -9.09 -3.94
N GLY A 100 -0.88 -8.29 -3.96
CA GLY A 100 -1.89 -8.30 -5.03
C GLY A 100 -1.45 -7.52 -6.28
N PRO A 101 -2.07 -7.78 -7.44
CA PRO A 101 -1.66 -7.19 -8.73
C PRO A 101 -1.77 -5.66 -8.78
N MET A 102 -2.62 -5.07 -7.96
CA MET A 102 -2.90 -3.63 -7.99
C MET A 102 -2.06 -2.82 -7.00
N MET A 103 -1.68 -3.41 -5.87
CA MET A 103 -1.02 -2.72 -4.75
C MET A 103 0.30 -3.36 -4.33
N GLY A 104 0.60 -4.55 -4.82
CA GLY A 104 1.82 -5.28 -4.49
C GLY A 104 3.08 -4.51 -4.88
N MET A 105 4.19 -4.90 -4.29
CA MET A 105 5.50 -4.31 -4.56
C MET A 105 6.34 -5.26 -5.40
N ALA A 106 6.99 -4.72 -6.44
CA ALA A 106 7.96 -5.47 -7.20
C ALA A 106 9.15 -5.85 -6.32
N ILE A 107 9.59 -7.09 -6.45
CA ILE A 107 10.74 -7.65 -5.75
C ILE A 107 11.79 -8.09 -6.77
N THR A 108 13.05 -7.87 -6.44
CA THR A 108 14.20 -8.18 -7.32
C THR A 108 14.94 -9.43 -6.87
N ARG A 109 14.63 -9.96 -5.70
CA ARG A 109 15.26 -11.14 -5.10
C ARG A 109 14.19 -12.14 -4.69
N THR A 110 14.48 -13.41 -4.80
CA THR A 110 13.58 -14.53 -4.45
C THR A 110 13.92 -15.20 -3.12
N ASP A 111 15.10 -14.93 -2.58
CA ASP A 111 15.56 -15.40 -1.29
C ASP A 111 14.94 -14.67 -0.08
N ILE A 112 14.06 -13.68 -0.33
CA ILE A 112 13.32 -13.00 0.74
C ILE A 112 12.27 -13.93 1.34
N PRO A 113 12.10 -13.90 2.68
CA PRO A 113 11.19 -14.80 3.35
C PRO A 113 9.72 -14.38 3.23
N VAL A 114 8.84 -15.36 3.22
CA VAL A 114 7.42 -15.15 3.49
C VAL A 114 7.25 -14.62 4.91
N THR A 115 6.55 -13.49 5.03
CA THR A 115 6.25 -12.85 6.32
C THR A 115 4.79 -13.08 6.70
N LYS A 116 4.40 -12.70 7.91
CA LYS A 116 3.00 -12.73 8.35
C LYS A 116 2.09 -11.87 7.46
N GLY A 117 2.63 -10.88 6.73
CA GLY A 117 1.92 -10.00 5.81
C GLY A 117 1.86 -10.50 4.35
N THR A 118 2.66 -11.50 3.96
CA THR A 118 2.75 -11.97 2.58
C THR A 118 1.49 -12.75 2.19
N SER A 119 0.59 -12.16 1.43
CA SER A 119 -0.67 -12.78 0.99
C SER A 119 -0.57 -13.45 -0.38
N GLY A 120 0.40 -13.08 -1.19
CA GLY A 120 0.59 -13.66 -2.51
C GLY A 120 1.91 -13.26 -3.15
N VAL A 121 2.30 -14.06 -4.13
CA VAL A 121 3.43 -13.81 -5.03
C VAL A 121 2.91 -13.94 -6.46
N LEU A 122 3.10 -12.92 -7.28
CA LEU A 122 2.64 -12.92 -8.67
C LEU A 122 3.83 -12.77 -9.60
N VAL A 123 3.86 -13.62 -10.61
CA VAL A 123 4.83 -13.55 -11.71
C VAL A 123 4.17 -12.91 -12.91
N LEU A 124 4.65 -11.75 -13.32
CA LEU A 124 4.11 -10.98 -14.43
C LEU A 124 5.02 -11.05 -15.65
N GLY A 125 4.41 -10.97 -16.82
CA GLY A 125 5.11 -10.94 -18.11
C GLY A 125 5.44 -9.54 -18.59
N GLU A 126 5.91 -9.45 -19.82
CA GLU A 126 6.37 -8.22 -20.48
C GLU A 126 5.29 -7.13 -20.54
N GLU A 127 4.03 -7.51 -20.71
CA GLU A 127 2.91 -6.56 -20.76
C GLU A 127 2.74 -5.71 -19.49
N ALA A 128 3.23 -6.20 -18.36
CA ALA A 128 3.12 -5.52 -17.06
C ALA A 128 4.37 -4.69 -16.71
N VAL A 129 5.45 -4.87 -17.47
CA VAL A 129 6.77 -4.35 -17.15
C VAL A 129 6.98 -3.07 -17.95
N ASP A 130 7.12 -2.21 -18.27
CA ASP A 130 7.39 -1.00 -19.03
C ASP A 130 6.23 -0.56 -19.94
N PRO A 131 5.10 -0.17 -19.35
CA PRO A 131 4.10 0.47 -20.18
C PRO A 131 4.65 1.79 -20.75
N VAL A 132 4.70 1.91 -22.05
CA VAL A 132 5.09 3.16 -22.72
C VAL A 132 4.05 4.23 -22.38
N GLU A 133 4.45 5.19 -21.53
CA GLU A 133 3.60 6.33 -21.19
C GLU A 133 3.41 7.27 -22.37
N SER A 134 2.19 7.73 -22.60
CA SER A 134 1.89 8.82 -23.52
C SER A 134 1.32 10.05 -22.78
N ALA A 135 1.17 11.15 -23.53
CA ALA A 135 0.56 12.35 -22.98
C ALA A 135 -0.88 12.10 -22.51
N CYS A 136 -1.27 12.79 -21.43
CA CYS A 136 -2.63 12.68 -20.92
C CYS A 136 -3.64 13.24 -21.93
N ILE A 137 -4.60 12.42 -22.36
CA ILE A 137 -5.67 12.80 -23.29
C ILE A 137 -6.91 13.42 -22.59
N ASN A 138 -6.83 13.70 -21.31
CA ASN A 138 -7.89 14.33 -20.48
C ASN A 138 -9.25 13.59 -20.52
N CYS A 139 -9.28 12.28 -20.67
CA CYS A 139 -10.51 11.47 -20.80
C CYS A 139 -11.31 11.31 -19.49
N GLY A 140 -10.77 11.68 -18.34
CA GLY A 140 -11.43 11.62 -17.03
C GLY A 140 -11.64 10.21 -16.45
N ARG A 141 -11.18 9.14 -17.09
CA ARG A 141 -11.35 7.76 -16.57
C ARG A 141 -10.78 7.58 -15.17
N CYS A 142 -9.62 8.15 -14.89
CA CYS A 142 -8.96 8.09 -13.58
C CYS A 142 -9.77 8.78 -12.46
N LEU A 143 -10.51 9.86 -12.77
CA LEU A 143 -11.40 10.52 -11.82
C LEU A 143 -12.57 9.62 -11.47
N ARG A 144 -13.23 9.03 -12.49
CA ARG A 144 -14.37 8.13 -12.28
C ARG A 144 -14.00 6.85 -11.54
N ALA A 145 -12.77 6.37 -11.72
CA ALA A 145 -12.27 5.16 -11.05
C ALA A 145 -11.78 5.40 -9.62
N CYS A 146 -11.57 6.67 -9.23
CA CYS A 146 -11.01 6.98 -7.91
C CYS A 146 -12.05 6.78 -6.80
N PRO A 147 -11.88 5.80 -5.89
CA PRO A 147 -12.82 5.57 -4.79
C PRO A 147 -12.80 6.68 -3.74
N MET A 148 -11.72 7.48 -3.71
CA MET A 148 -11.55 8.62 -2.80
C MET A 148 -11.97 9.95 -3.44
N GLN A 149 -12.53 9.92 -4.66
CA GLN A 149 -12.98 11.12 -5.39
C GLN A 149 -11.88 12.17 -5.59
N LEU A 150 -10.64 11.75 -5.71
CA LEU A 150 -9.50 12.61 -6.00
C LEU A 150 -9.39 12.88 -7.49
N MET A 151 -8.54 13.82 -7.86
CA MET A 151 -8.15 14.09 -9.25
C MET A 151 -6.74 13.54 -9.56
N PRO A 152 -6.59 12.23 -9.87
CA PRO A 152 -5.27 11.61 -9.98
C PRO A 152 -4.37 12.26 -11.02
N THR A 153 -4.92 12.73 -12.15
CA THR A 153 -4.15 13.41 -13.19
C THR A 153 -3.61 14.77 -12.74
N LEU A 154 -4.35 15.51 -11.90
CA LEU A 154 -3.89 16.77 -11.32
C LEU A 154 -2.79 16.51 -10.28
N LEU A 155 -2.99 15.54 -9.42
CA LEU A 155 -1.99 15.11 -8.43
C LEU A 155 -0.68 14.67 -9.12
N ASP A 156 -0.78 13.88 -10.19
CA ASP A 156 0.37 13.48 -10.99
C ASP A 156 1.13 14.68 -11.59
N ARG A 157 0.41 15.68 -12.13
CA ARG A 157 1.03 16.91 -12.63
C ARG A 157 1.75 17.69 -11.53
N CYS A 158 1.13 17.82 -10.36
CA CYS A 158 1.74 18.50 -9.22
C CYS A 158 3.03 17.79 -8.77
N VAL A 159 2.99 16.47 -8.63
CA VAL A 159 4.15 15.68 -8.18
C VAL A 159 5.28 15.73 -9.21
N ARG A 160 4.99 15.59 -10.52
CA ARG A 160 6.00 15.67 -11.57
C ARG A 160 6.63 17.06 -11.73
N ALA A 161 5.95 18.09 -11.24
CA ALA A 161 6.44 19.47 -11.22
C ALA A 161 6.98 19.89 -9.84
N ASP A 162 7.21 18.94 -8.91
CA ASP A 162 7.68 19.14 -7.53
C ASP A 162 6.82 20.11 -6.69
N ARG A 163 5.56 20.34 -7.10
CA ARG A 163 4.59 21.21 -6.41
C ARG A 163 3.85 20.42 -5.32
N TYR A 164 4.59 19.96 -4.31
CA TYR A 164 4.07 19.08 -3.27
C TYR A 164 3.04 19.74 -2.36
N ASP A 165 3.18 21.05 -2.10
CA ASP A 165 2.24 21.80 -1.27
C ASP A 165 0.87 21.95 -1.95
N GLU A 166 0.86 22.09 -3.27
CA GLU A 166 -0.38 22.06 -4.06
C GLU A 166 -0.99 20.64 -4.07
N ALA A 167 -0.15 19.61 -4.25
CA ALA A 167 -0.62 18.24 -4.20
C ALA A 167 -1.27 17.92 -2.85
N GLU A 168 -0.75 18.47 -1.75
CA GLU A 168 -1.33 18.32 -0.42
C GLU A 168 -2.68 19.05 -0.32
N LYS A 169 -2.78 20.28 -0.81
CA LYS A 169 -4.05 21.04 -0.88
C LYS A 169 -5.13 20.30 -1.69
N TYR A 170 -4.73 19.60 -2.76
CA TYR A 170 -5.62 18.76 -3.56
C TYR A 170 -5.89 17.37 -2.95
N GLY A 171 -5.43 17.13 -1.72
CA GLY A 171 -5.80 15.97 -0.93
C GLY A 171 -5.03 14.69 -1.27
N ILE A 172 -3.78 14.77 -1.76
CA ILE A 172 -2.96 13.60 -2.08
C ILE A 172 -2.82 12.63 -0.89
N MET A 173 -2.85 13.15 0.35
CA MET A 173 -2.77 12.35 1.57
C MET A 173 -3.97 11.42 1.77
N ASN A 174 -5.11 11.69 1.10
CA ASN A 174 -6.28 10.81 1.11
C ASN A 174 -6.16 9.64 0.12
N CYS A 175 -5.15 9.64 -0.75
CA CYS A 175 -4.95 8.55 -1.69
C CYS A 175 -4.65 7.25 -0.94
N ILE A 176 -5.46 6.20 -1.18
CA ILE A 176 -5.28 4.86 -0.61
C ILE A 176 -4.37 3.97 -1.47
N GLU A 177 -3.76 4.52 -2.52
CA GLU A 177 -2.80 3.86 -3.40
C GLU A 177 -3.33 2.56 -4.04
N CYS A 178 -4.63 2.48 -4.28
CA CYS A 178 -5.31 1.28 -4.75
C CYS A 178 -4.98 0.88 -6.21
N GLY A 179 -4.32 1.71 -6.99
CA GLY A 179 -3.97 1.39 -8.38
C GLY A 179 -5.06 1.60 -9.42
N ALA A 180 -6.33 1.79 -9.02
CA ALA A 180 -7.45 1.87 -9.96
C ALA A 180 -7.29 2.95 -11.05
N CYS A 181 -6.74 4.11 -10.70
CA CYS A 181 -6.51 5.20 -11.67
C CYS A 181 -5.44 4.86 -12.71
N THR A 182 -4.37 4.18 -12.32
CA THR A 182 -3.33 3.69 -13.24
C THR A 182 -3.89 2.60 -14.16
N PHE A 183 -4.63 1.65 -13.60
CA PHE A 183 -5.20 0.54 -14.34
C PHE A 183 -6.14 0.99 -15.48
N VAL A 184 -7.00 1.99 -15.25
CA VAL A 184 -7.94 2.48 -16.26
C VAL A 184 -7.35 3.51 -17.22
N CYS A 185 -6.09 3.90 -17.06
CA CYS A 185 -5.48 4.96 -17.85
C CYS A 185 -5.13 4.48 -19.26
N PRO A 186 -5.76 5.00 -20.34
CA PRO A 186 -5.42 4.58 -21.72
C PRO A 186 -4.04 5.09 -22.16
N ALA A 187 -3.55 6.16 -21.53
CA ALA A 187 -2.22 6.72 -21.76
C ALA A 187 -1.13 6.02 -20.92
N LYS A 188 -1.45 4.91 -20.23
CA LYS A 188 -0.52 4.11 -19.42
C LYS A 188 0.24 4.90 -18.35
N ARG A 189 -0.32 6.04 -17.89
CA ARG A 189 0.36 6.88 -16.89
C ARG A 189 0.42 6.21 -15.52
N LEU A 190 1.57 6.31 -14.87
CA LEU A 190 1.86 5.72 -13.56
C LEU A 190 1.31 6.59 -12.42
N LEU A 191 -0.01 6.90 -12.45
CA LEU A 191 -0.66 7.84 -11.55
C LEU A 191 -0.56 7.45 -10.06
N THR A 192 -0.64 6.16 -9.77
CA THR A 192 -0.53 5.65 -8.40
C THR A 192 0.88 5.81 -7.86
N GLN A 193 1.88 5.55 -8.68
CA GLN A 193 3.29 5.71 -8.33
C GLN A 193 3.61 7.17 -8.04
N SER A 194 3.12 8.10 -8.85
CA SER A 194 3.24 9.54 -8.60
C SER A 194 2.61 9.93 -7.26
N CYS A 195 1.40 9.45 -6.96
CA CYS A 195 0.77 9.71 -5.66
C CYS A 195 1.58 9.14 -4.49
N ARG A 196 2.11 7.92 -4.64
CA ARG A 196 2.97 7.28 -3.63
C ARG A 196 4.25 8.08 -3.37
N GLN A 197 4.91 8.53 -4.44
CA GLN A 197 6.10 9.37 -4.36
C GLN A 197 5.79 10.71 -3.67
N GLY A 198 4.74 11.40 -4.09
CA GLY A 198 4.33 12.67 -3.51
C GLY A 198 4.02 12.55 -2.01
N LYS A 199 3.27 11.53 -1.60
CA LYS A 199 2.99 11.25 -0.19
C LYS A 199 4.27 10.98 0.61
N LYS A 200 5.22 10.22 0.05
CA LYS A 200 6.50 9.94 0.71
C LYS A 200 7.29 11.24 0.97
N VAL A 201 7.39 12.11 -0.04
CA VAL A 201 8.10 13.41 0.09
C VAL A 201 7.44 14.28 1.15
N ILE A 202 6.11 14.48 1.08
CA ILE A 202 5.35 15.29 2.04
C ILE A 202 5.50 14.73 3.46
N THR A 203 5.36 13.42 3.63
CA THR A 203 5.50 12.78 4.95
C THR A 203 6.90 12.94 5.52
N THR A 204 7.94 12.81 4.68
CA THR A 204 9.34 13.00 5.11
C THR A 204 9.59 14.45 5.52
N ARG A 205 9.09 15.44 4.76
CA ARG A 205 9.19 16.86 5.12
C ARG A 205 8.53 17.14 6.47
N LYS A 206 7.30 16.67 6.66
CA LYS A 206 6.57 16.85 7.93
C LYS A 206 7.27 16.21 9.13
N LYS A 207 7.81 15.01 8.96
CA LYS A 207 8.60 14.36 10.02
C LYS A 207 9.85 15.15 10.37
N ALA A 208 10.56 15.67 9.38
CA ALA A 208 11.76 16.50 9.61
C ALA A 208 11.42 17.81 10.31
N GLU A 209 10.32 18.47 9.94
CA GLU A 209 9.83 19.69 10.60
C GLU A 209 9.39 19.43 12.05
N ALA A 210 8.67 18.33 12.28
CA ALA A 210 8.25 17.93 13.63
C ALA A 210 9.47 17.62 14.52
N ALA A 211 10.49 16.91 13.99
CA ALA A 211 11.71 16.63 14.71
C ALA A 211 12.48 17.92 15.07
N LYS A 212 12.56 18.88 14.14
CA LYS A 212 13.20 20.19 14.40
C LYS A 212 12.46 20.96 15.48
N LYS A 213 11.12 20.99 15.44
CA LYS A 213 10.30 21.65 16.47
C LYS A 213 10.49 21.00 17.84
N ALA A 214 10.44 19.67 17.91
CA ALA A 214 10.63 18.95 19.16
C ALA A 214 12.04 19.18 19.74
N ALA A 215 13.08 19.20 18.92
CA ALA A 215 14.43 19.51 19.35
C ALA A 215 14.57 20.96 19.89
N ALA A 216 13.93 21.94 19.23
CA ALA A 216 13.94 23.33 19.68
C ALA A 216 13.18 23.50 21.00
N GLU A 217 12.04 22.81 21.20
CA GLU A 217 11.30 22.82 22.46
C GLU A 217 12.08 22.17 23.60
N ALA A 218 12.74 21.04 23.31
CA ALA A 218 13.61 20.37 24.30
C ALA A 218 14.78 21.26 24.74
N ALA A 219 15.43 21.95 23.78
CA ALA A 219 16.50 22.88 24.08
C ALA A 219 16.03 24.07 24.96
N LYS A 220 14.85 24.64 24.67
CA LYS A 220 14.25 25.69 25.48
C LYS A 220 13.97 25.22 26.91
N LYS A 221 13.36 24.04 27.09
CA LYS A 221 13.09 23.49 28.43
C LYS A 221 14.38 23.25 29.21
N ALA A 222 15.42 22.71 28.56
CA ALA A 222 16.71 22.49 29.20
C ALA A 222 17.38 23.81 29.66
N ALA A 223 17.29 24.88 28.84
CA ALA A 223 17.79 26.20 29.19
C ALA A 223 17.01 26.83 30.38
N GLU A 224 15.68 26.68 30.42
CA GLU A 224 14.84 27.13 31.53
C GLU A 224 15.13 26.37 32.84
N GLU A 225 15.39 25.07 32.77
CA GLU A 225 15.77 24.27 33.94
C GLU A 225 17.15 24.65 34.47
N GLN A 226 18.10 24.95 33.60
CA GLN A 226 19.43 25.44 34.00
C GLN A 226 19.35 26.80 34.69
N SER A 227 18.61 27.75 34.11
CA SER A 227 18.44 29.07 34.71
C SER A 227 17.74 29.04 36.11
N LYS A 228 16.85 28.07 36.33
CA LYS A 228 16.21 27.85 37.65
C LYS A 228 17.10 27.19 38.69
N LYS A 229 18.18 26.52 38.28
CA LYS A 229 19.16 25.93 39.20
C LYS A 229 20.28 26.88 39.61
N GLU A 230 20.46 27.95 38.84
CA GLU A 230 21.50 28.98 39.06
C GLU A 230 20.94 30.18 39.84
N ALA A 231 19.64 30.28 40.06
CA ALA A 231 18.95 31.28 40.89
C ALA A 231 18.59 30.75 42.25
#